data_11a07677d58eb727394cc659627aba65
#
_entry.id   11a07677d58eb727394cc659627aba65
#
_cell.length_a   1.000
_cell.length_b   1.000
_cell.length_c   1.000
_cell.angle_alpha   90.00
_cell.angle_beta   90.00
_cell.angle_gamma   90.00
#
_symmetry.space_group_name_H-M   'P 1'
#
loop_
_entity.id
_entity.type
_entity.pdbx_description
1 polymer ?
#
loop_
_entity_poly.entity_id
_entity_poly.type
_entity_poly.pdbx_seq_one_letter_code
_entity_poly.pdbx_strand_id
1 'polypeptide(L)'
;MAWKLDNDRPIYSEIVEKIKLRIISGFYQPGSKLPSVRDLALEAGVNPNTMQKAFAELENSGLLITMRTSGRMVTEDEERISMVRETIAQEKIDAFLQDMRAVSYTHLRAHETRH
;
A
#
# COMPACT_ATOMS: atom_id res chain seq x y z
N MET A 1 -5.03 17.88 2.42
CA MET A 1 -3.76 17.59 1.75
C MET A 1 -3.86 16.26 1.02
N ALA A 2 -3.43 16.21 -0.23
CA ALA A 2 -3.56 14.99 -1.03
C ALA A 2 -2.37 14.07 -0.84
N TRP A 3 -2.61 12.78 -0.99
CA TRP A 3 -1.52 11.81 -1.00
C TRP A 3 -0.74 11.94 -2.30
N LYS A 4 0.54 11.65 -2.22
CA LYS A 4 1.39 11.61 -3.40
C LYS A 4 1.21 10.27 -4.07
N LEU A 5 0.60 10.25 -5.24
CA LEU A 5 0.29 9.01 -5.95
C LEU A 5 1.05 8.94 -7.26
N ASP A 6 1.44 7.71 -7.61
CA ASP A 6 2.14 7.44 -8.85
C ASP A 6 1.14 7.36 -9.99
N ASN A 7 1.49 7.89 -11.16
CA ASN A 7 0.61 7.87 -12.31
C ASN A 7 0.72 6.58 -13.14
N ASP A 8 1.67 5.72 -12.80
CA ASP A 8 1.94 4.51 -13.58
C ASP A 8 0.94 3.38 -13.32
N ARG A 9 0.09 3.53 -12.30
CA ARG A 9 -0.84 2.49 -11.88
C ARG A 9 -2.21 3.10 -11.64
N PRO A 10 -3.28 2.27 -11.69
CA PRO A 10 -4.60 2.77 -11.31
C PRO A 10 -4.56 3.37 -9.90
N ILE A 11 -5.25 4.49 -9.74
CA ILE A 11 -5.21 5.23 -8.47
C ILE A 11 -5.66 4.35 -7.30
N TYR A 12 -6.69 3.53 -7.49
CA TYR A 12 -7.18 2.72 -6.38
C TYR A 12 -6.13 1.72 -5.89
N SER A 13 -5.28 1.20 -6.80
CA SER A 13 -4.20 0.29 -6.41
C SER A 13 -3.18 1.00 -5.54
N GLU A 14 -2.88 2.26 -5.85
CA GLU A 14 -1.98 3.07 -5.05
C GLU A 14 -2.55 3.31 -3.67
N ILE A 15 -3.84 3.55 -3.59
CA ILE A 15 -4.53 3.78 -2.32
C ILE A 15 -4.51 2.50 -1.48
N VAL A 16 -4.79 1.35 -2.12
CA VAL A 16 -4.74 0.06 -1.45
C VAL A 16 -3.37 -0.16 -0.82
N GLU A 17 -2.32 0.06 -1.60
CA GLU A 17 -0.96 -0.13 -1.10
C GLU A 17 -0.64 0.82 0.05
N LYS A 18 -1.05 2.08 -0.06
CA LYS A 18 -0.80 3.06 0.98
C LYS A 18 -1.45 2.67 2.30
N ILE A 19 -2.70 2.20 2.22
CA ILE A 19 -3.41 1.76 3.43
C ILE A 19 -2.77 0.50 3.99
N LYS A 20 -2.39 -0.44 3.12
CA LYS A 20 -1.68 -1.64 3.59
C LYS A 20 -0.42 -1.27 4.34
N LEU A 21 0.35 -0.32 3.82
CA LEU A 21 1.57 0.12 4.49
C LEU A 21 1.27 0.73 5.86
N ARG A 22 0.18 1.47 5.99
CA ARG A 22 -0.21 2.03 7.28
C ARG A 22 -0.61 0.95 8.27
N ILE A 23 -1.21 -0.13 7.77
CA ILE A 23 -1.59 -1.26 8.62
C ILE A 23 -0.36 -2.04 9.08
N ILE A 24 0.52 -2.39 8.15
CA ILE A 24 1.69 -3.21 8.51
C ILE A 24 2.73 -2.42 9.29
N SER A 25 2.72 -1.10 9.19
CA SER A 25 3.64 -0.25 9.96
C SER A 25 3.12 0.06 11.35
N GLY A 26 1.85 -0.29 11.63
CA GLY A 26 1.25 0.00 12.92
C GLY A 26 0.60 1.35 13.04
N PHE A 27 0.60 2.14 11.97
CA PHE A 27 -0.09 3.43 11.97
C PHE A 27 -1.59 3.22 12.24
N TYR A 28 -2.19 2.25 11.54
CA TYR A 28 -3.52 1.76 11.88
C TYR A 28 -3.32 0.43 12.59
N GLN A 29 -3.54 0.40 13.89
CA GLN A 29 -3.24 -0.78 14.70
C GLN A 29 -4.28 -1.88 14.54
N PRO A 30 -3.89 -3.14 14.77
CA PRO A 30 -4.85 -4.24 14.72
C PRO A 30 -6.04 -3.97 15.64
N GLY A 31 -7.23 -4.21 15.12
CA GLY A 31 -8.45 -4.00 15.88
C GLY A 31 -8.91 -2.57 15.97
N SER A 32 -8.15 -1.61 15.43
CA SER A 32 -8.55 -0.22 15.49
C SER A 32 -9.53 0.10 14.37
N LYS A 33 -10.37 1.10 14.61
CA LYS A 33 -11.33 1.55 13.64
C LYS A 33 -10.66 2.50 12.65
N LEU A 34 -10.98 2.33 11.38
CA LEU A 34 -10.47 3.21 10.34
C LEU A 34 -11.35 4.44 10.19
N PRO A 35 -10.78 5.55 9.70
CA PRO A 35 -11.61 6.69 9.30
C PRO A 35 -12.61 6.24 8.24
N SER A 36 -13.69 7.01 8.07
CA SER A 36 -14.69 6.67 7.08
C SER A 36 -14.12 6.79 5.67
N VAL A 37 -14.81 6.16 4.71
CA VAL A 37 -14.43 6.27 3.30
C VAL A 37 -14.34 7.75 2.90
N ARG A 38 -15.33 8.53 3.33
CA ARG A 38 -15.37 9.95 2.98
C ARG A 38 -14.18 10.70 3.56
N ASP A 39 -13.86 10.44 4.83
CA ASP A 39 -12.77 11.14 5.48
C ASP A 39 -11.43 10.78 4.85
N LEU A 40 -11.23 9.51 4.55
CA LEU A 40 -9.99 9.08 3.91
C LEU A 40 -9.89 9.58 2.47
N ALA A 41 -11.03 9.65 1.77
CA ALA A 41 -11.03 10.22 0.42
C ALA A 41 -10.60 11.67 0.44
N LEU A 42 -11.07 12.42 1.45
CA LEU A 42 -10.66 13.82 1.61
C LEU A 42 -9.17 13.91 1.90
N GLU A 43 -8.68 13.09 2.80
CA GLU A 43 -7.26 13.08 3.14
C GLU A 43 -6.41 12.77 1.92
N ALA A 44 -6.81 11.76 1.16
CA ALA A 44 -6.05 11.31 -0.01
C ALA A 44 -6.21 12.23 -1.21
N GLY A 45 -7.24 13.05 -1.23
CA GLY A 45 -7.52 13.92 -2.36
C GLY A 45 -8.09 13.15 -3.55
N VAL A 46 -8.90 12.14 -3.29
CA VAL A 46 -9.49 11.31 -4.35
C VAL A 46 -11.00 11.24 -4.21
N ASN A 47 -11.64 10.74 -5.25
CA ASN A 47 -13.08 10.57 -5.27
C ASN A 47 -13.48 9.49 -4.26
N PRO A 48 -14.57 9.70 -3.49
CA PRO A 48 -15.04 8.69 -2.54
C PRO A 48 -15.31 7.34 -3.17
N ASN A 49 -15.76 7.30 -4.43
CA ASN A 49 -15.98 6.01 -5.12
C ASN A 49 -14.67 5.25 -5.31
N THR A 50 -13.59 5.96 -5.59
CA THR A 50 -12.26 5.36 -5.71
C THR A 50 -11.81 4.80 -4.37
N MET A 51 -12.02 5.55 -3.30
CA MET A 51 -11.69 5.09 -1.96
C MET A 51 -12.54 3.89 -1.56
N GLN A 52 -13.83 3.88 -1.94
CA GLN A 52 -14.71 2.75 -1.67
C GLN A 52 -14.20 1.48 -2.35
N LYS A 53 -13.72 1.62 -3.59
CA LYS A 53 -13.16 0.49 -4.33
C LYS A 53 -11.91 -0.05 -3.63
N ALA A 54 -11.07 0.85 -3.12
CA ALA A 54 -9.87 0.45 -2.39
C ALA A 54 -10.24 -0.30 -1.10
N PHE A 55 -11.25 0.19 -0.39
CA PHE A 55 -11.72 -0.47 0.82
C PHE A 55 -12.24 -1.88 0.53
N ALA A 56 -12.99 -2.02 -0.58
CA ALA A 56 -13.49 -3.33 -0.98
C ALA A 56 -12.35 -4.31 -1.24
N GLU A 57 -11.32 -3.84 -1.88
CA GLU A 57 -10.13 -4.65 -2.15
C GLU A 57 -9.47 -5.08 -0.84
N LEU A 58 -9.36 -4.17 0.12
CA LEU A 58 -8.75 -4.47 1.41
C LEU A 58 -9.61 -5.44 2.22
N GLU A 59 -10.93 -5.34 2.10
CA GLU A 59 -11.83 -6.29 2.74
C GLU A 59 -11.64 -7.68 2.13
N ASN A 60 -11.51 -7.75 0.81
CA ASN A 60 -11.28 -9.03 0.12
C ASN A 60 -9.97 -9.67 0.55
N SER A 61 -8.96 -8.86 0.84
CA SER A 61 -7.66 -9.37 1.29
C SER A 61 -7.69 -9.82 2.75
N GLY A 62 -8.76 -9.50 3.47
CA GLY A 62 -8.89 -9.87 4.87
C GLY A 62 -8.25 -8.90 5.85
N LEU A 63 -7.70 -7.79 5.36
CA LEU A 63 -7.07 -6.80 6.23
C LEU A 63 -8.08 -5.88 6.89
N LEU A 64 -9.21 -5.66 6.26
CA LEU A 64 -10.29 -4.85 6.82
C LEU A 64 -11.51 -5.69 7.07
N ILE A 65 -12.19 -5.41 8.16
CA ILE A 65 -13.42 -6.09 8.55
C ILE A 65 -14.50 -5.03 8.64
N THR A 66 -15.63 -5.29 7.96
CA THR A 66 -16.78 -4.40 8.03
C THR A 66 -17.56 -4.67 9.30
N MET A 67 -17.74 -3.62 10.09
CA MET A 67 -18.56 -3.69 11.29
C MET A 67 -19.94 -3.17 10.96
N ARG A 68 -20.96 -3.85 11.48
CA ARG A 68 -22.33 -3.53 11.14
C ARG A 68 -22.71 -2.08 11.47
N THR A 69 -22.25 -1.58 12.60
CA THR A 69 -22.63 -0.24 13.06
C THR A 69 -21.48 0.74 13.16
N SER A 70 -20.26 0.27 13.05
CA SER A 70 -19.08 1.10 13.34
C SER A 70 -18.18 1.36 12.14
N GLY A 71 -18.60 0.95 10.95
CA GLY A 71 -17.76 1.10 9.77
C GLY A 71 -16.75 -0.04 9.65
N ARG A 72 -15.50 0.30 9.37
CA ARG A 72 -14.49 -0.72 9.12
C ARG A 72 -13.38 -0.65 10.14
N MET A 73 -12.86 -1.82 10.50
CA MET A 73 -11.72 -1.89 11.42
C MET A 73 -10.63 -2.76 10.82
N VAL A 74 -9.42 -2.57 11.33
CA VAL A 74 -8.27 -3.39 10.92
C VAL A 74 -8.44 -4.77 11.57
N THR A 75 -8.12 -5.82 10.81
CA THR A 75 -8.18 -7.18 11.34
C THR A 75 -7.30 -7.32 12.57
N GLU A 76 -7.71 -8.19 13.49
CA GLU A 76 -6.89 -8.55 14.64
C GLU A 76 -6.00 -9.76 14.34
N ASP A 77 -6.17 -10.34 13.15
CA ASP A 77 -5.39 -11.51 12.72
C ASP A 77 -3.96 -11.09 12.39
N GLU A 78 -3.08 -11.20 13.36
CA GLU A 78 -1.70 -10.77 13.20
C GLU A 78 -0.94 -11.65 12.21
N GLU A 79 -1.37 -12.88 12.06
CA GLU A 79 -0.77 -13.77 11.05
C GLU A 79 -1.03 -13.24 9.64
N ARG A 80 -2.26 -12.79 9.40
CA ARG A 80 -2.64 -12.20 8.12
C ARG A 80 -1.82 -10.94 7.86
N ILE A 81 -1.72 -10.09 8.87
CA ILE A 81 -0.94 -8.85 8.75
C ILE A 81 0.52 -9.18 8.47
N SER A 82 1.06 -10.18 9.14
CA SER A 82 2.44 -10.61 8.94
C SER A 82 2.67 -11.12 7.53
N MET A 83 1.72 -11.90 6.99
CA MET A 83 1.81 -12.40 5.63
C MET A 83 1.82 -11.26 4.62
N VAL A 84 0.97 -10.28 4.81
CA VAL A 84 0.91 -9.12 3.92
C VAL A 84 2.21 -8.34 4.03
N ARG A 85 2.73 -8.17 5.25
CA ARG A 85 4.01 -7.49 5.47
C ARG A 85 5.13 -8.19 4.70
N GLU A 86 5.19 -9.49 4.77
CA GLU A 86 6.21 -10.26 4.06
C GLU A 86 6.08 -10.13 2.55
N THR A 87 4.85 -10.17 2.04
CA THR A 87 4.61 -10.03 0.61
C THR A 87 5.07 -8.67 0.11
N ILE A 88 4.69 -7.61 0.83
CA ILE A 88 5.08 -6.25 0.44
C ILE A 88 6.60 -6.09 0.56
N ALA A 89 7.18 -6.61 1.63
CA ALA A 89 8.63 -6.52 1.81
C ALA A 89 9.36 -7.21 0.65
N GLN A 90 8.88 -8.39 0.25
CA GLN A 90 9.49 -9.11 -0.86
C GLN A 90 9.34 -8.33 -2.16
N GLU A 91 8.17 -7.76 -2.41
CA GLU A 91 7.95 -6.95 -3.61
C GLU A 91 8.88 -5.73 -3.64
N LYS A 92 9.05 -5.08 -2.49
CA LYS A 92 9.93 -3.90 -2.41
C LYS A 92 11.38 -4.30 -2.61
N ILE A 93 11.79 -5.43 -2.05
CA ILE A 93 13.15 -5.94 -2.22
C ILE A 93 13.39 -6.27 -3.69
N ASP A 94 12.46 -6.96 -4.33
CA ASP A 94 12.58 -7.32 -5.73
C ASP A 94 12.69 -6.09 -6.62
N ALA A 95 11.85 -5.08 -6.37
CA ALA A 95 11.89 -3.85 -7.12
C ALA A 95 13.22 -3.13 -6.93
N PHE A 96 13.69 -3.09 -5.69
CA PHE A 96 14.97 -2.46 -5.37
C PHE A 96 16.11 -3.16 -6.09
N LEU A 97 16.12 -4.50 -6.08
CA LEU A 97 17.17 -5.26 -6.74
C LEU A 97 17.15 -5.06 -8.24
N GLN A 98 15.96 -4.98 -8.84
CA GLN A 98 15.85 -4.70 -10.25
C GLN A 98 16.40 -3.32 -10.60
N ASP A 99 16.07 -2.33 -9.78
CA ASP A 99 16.58 -0.96 -9.95
C ASP A 99 18.09 -0.94 -9.81
N MET A 100 18.61 -1.69 -8.83
CA MET A 100 20.05 -1.74 -8.62
C MET A 100 20.78 -2.43 -9.75
N ARG A 101 20.18 -3.46 -10.33
CA ARG A 101 20.77 -4.12 -11.49
C ARG A 101 20.90 -3.16 -12.65
N ALA A 102 19.85 -2.38 -12.90
CA ALA A 102 19.86 -1.39 -13.98
C ALA A 102 20.96 -0.36 -13.74
N VAL A 103 21.08 0.13 -12.51
CA VAL A 103 22.09 1.11 -12.15
C VAL A 103 23.50 0.51 -12.29
N SER A 104 23.68 -0.71 -11.76
CA SER A 104 24.98 -1.40 -11.85
C SER A 104 25.39 -1.66 -13.28
N TYR A 105 24.45 -2.09 -14.10
CA TYR A 105 24.73 -2.36 -15.49
C TYR A 105 25.19 -1.10 -16.21
N THR A 106 24.46 -0.02 -16.00
CA THR A 106 24.80 1.27 -16.61
C THR A 106 26.17 1.74 -16.13
N HIS A 107 26.44 1.58 -14.85
CA HIS A 107 27.71 2.00 -14.27
C HIS A 107 28.87 1.18 -14.84
N LEU A 108 28.69 -0.12 -14.95
CA LEU A 108 29.72 -0.99 -15.51
C LEU A 108 30.04 -0.62 -16.95
N ARG A 109 29.02 -0.33 -17.74
CA ARG A 109 29.25 0.07 -19.13
C ARG A 109 30.03 1.36 -19.22
N ALA A 110 29.68 2.34 -18.38
CA ALA A 110 30.39 3.61 -18.33
C ALA A 110 31.82 3.39 -17.89
N HIS A 111 32.04 2.48 -16.94
CA HIS A 111 33.36 2.16 -16.44
C HIS A 111 34.22 1.51 -17.54
N GLU A 112 33.62 0.57 -18.26
CA GLU A 112 34.32 -0.11 -19.37
C GLU A 112 34.77 0.86 -20.43
N THR A 113 33.97 1.85 -20.76
CA THR A 113 34.32 2.81 -21.80
C THR A 113 35.44 3.75 -21.39
N ARG A 114 35.81 3.74 -20.13
CA ARG A 114 36.92 4.58 -19.66
C ARG A 114 38.28 3.97 -19.99
N HIS A 115 38.33 2.74 -20.30
CA HIS A 115 39.54 2.06 -20.70
C HIS A 115 39.68 2.06 -22.21
#